data_dbdf41cb8143417df495e3afd9557fa8
#
_entry.id   dbdf41cb8143417df495e3afd9557fa8
#
_cell.length_a   1.000
_cell.length_b   1.000
_cell.length_c   1.000
_cell.angle_alpha   90.00
_cell.angle_beta   90.00
_cell.angle_gamma   90.00
#
_symmetry.space_group_name_H-M   'P 1'
#
loop_
_entity.id
_entity.type
_entity.pdbx_description
1 polymer ?
#
loop_
_entity_poly.entity_id
_entity_poly.type
_entity_poly.pdbx_seq_one_letter_code
_entity_poly.pdbx_strand_id
1 'polypeptide(L)'
;MSEYSATISWQRGASEPFVDQRYSRAHEWAFDGGVRVPASSSPHVVPLPYSVAEHVDPEEAFVASLSSCHMLTFLWLVARAGYLVESYLDEAVGVMGQNEQGRHSITRVTPRP
;
A
#
# COMPACT_ATOMS: atom_id res chain seq x y z
N MET A 1 -22.68 -11.52 -4.06
CA MET A 1 -21.22 -11.35 -3.92
C MET A 1 -20.87 -9.88 -4.06
N SER A 2 -20.04 -9.38 -3.16
CA SER A 2 -19.63 -7.98 -3.20
C SER A 2 -18.42 -7.82 -4.11
N GLU A 3 -18.39 -6.70 -4.82
CA GLU A 3 -17.25 -6.35 -5.67
C GLU A 3 -16.56 -5.12 -5.10
N TYR A 4 -15.25 -5.09 -5.21
CA TYR A 4 -14.40 -3.98 -4.77
C TYR A 4 -13.52 -3.58 -5.94
N SER A 5 -13.42 -2.27 -6.20
CA SER A 5 -12.73 -1.81 -7.39
C SER A 5 -11.80 -0.63 -7.09
N ALA A 6 -10.78 -0.51 -7.91
CA ALA A 6 -9.89 0.63 -7.94
C ALA A 6 -9.42 0.83 -9.37
N THR A 7 -9.17 2.07 -9.73
CA THR A 7 -8.62 2.41 -11.04
C THR A 7 -7.18 2.90 -10.85
N ILE A 8 -6.26 2.26 -11.53
CA ILE A 8 -4.83 2.58 -11.48
C ILE A 8 -4.45 3.17 -12.83
N SER A 9 -3.93 4.39 -12.82
CA SER A 9 -3.63 5.08 -14.08
C SER A 9 -2.23 5.69 -14.05
N TRP A 10 -1.48 5.44 -15.11
CA TRP A 10 -0.15 5.97 -15.34
C TRP A 10 -0.05 6.48 -16.77
N GLN A 11 0.72 7.52 -16.98
CA GLN A 11 0.95 8.07 -18.32
C GLN A 11 2.38 8.55 -18.42
N ARG A 12 3.05 8.18 -19.51
CA ARG A 12 4.39 8.64 -19.80
C ARG A 12 4.38 10.14 -20.12
N GLY A 13 5.36 10.87 -19.62
CA GLY A 13 5.56 12.28 -19.99
C GLY A 13 5.90 12.40 -21.47
N ALA A 14 5.51 13.50 -22.10
CA ALA A 14 5.59 13.67 -23.55
C ALA A 14 7.00 13.47 -24.11
N SER A 15 8.04 13.86 -23.37
CA SER A 15 9.43 13.76 -23.78
C SER A 15 10.23 12.74 -22.98
N GLU A 16 9.56 12.00 -22.13
CA GLU A 16 10.22 11.10 -21.18
C GLU A 16 10.72 9.84 -21.88
N PRO A 17 11.98 9.43 -21.64
CA PRO A 17 12.44 8.12 -22.11
C PRO A 17 11.62 7.00 -21.47
N PHE A 18 11.67 5.81 -22.05
CA PHE A 18 10.91 4.69 -21.51
C PHE A 18 11.71 3.39 -21.57
N VAL A 19 12.23 3.03 -22.72
CA VAL A 19 12.84 1.70 -22.93
C VAL A 19 14.12 1.49 -22.11
N ASP A 20 14.76 2.56 -21.68
CA ASP A 20 15.95 2.51 -20.82
C ASP A 20 15.61 2.60 -19.32
N GLN A 21 14.34 2.49 -18.99
CA GLN A 21 13.82 2.54 -17.61
C GLN A 21 13.90 3.92 -16.97
N ARG A 22 14.21 4.98 -17.71
CA ARG A 22 14.31 6.34 -17.19
C ARG A 22 12.98 7.07 -17.27
N TYR A 23 11.96 6.49 -16.70
CA TYR A 23 10.63 7.10 -16.64
C TYR A 23 10.15 7.15 -15.21
N SER A 24 9.27 8.11 -14.91
CA SER A 24 8.70 8.26 -13.58
C SER A 24 7.69 7.16 -13.30
N ARG A 25 7.73 6.60 -12.10
CA ARG A 25 6.76 5.61 -11.62
C ARG A 25 5.57 6.27 -10.93
N ALA A 26 5.52 7.59 -10.91
CA ALA A 26 4.39 8.31 -10.31
C ALA A 26 3.10 7.97 -11.06
N HIS A 27 2.07 7.63 -10.32
CA HIS A 27 0.77 7.28 -10.88
C HIS A 27 -0.32 7.58 -9.84
N GLU A 28 -1.54 7.19 -10.13
CA GLU A 28 -2.66 7.49 -9.26
C GLU A 28 -3.55 6.27 -9.08
N TRP A 29 -4.02 6.10 -7.86
CA TRP A 29 -5.10 5.16 -7.55
C TRP A 29 -6.36 5.97 -7.31
N ALA A 30 -7.45 5.59 -7.97
CA ALA A 30 -8.76 6.21 -7.75
C ALA A 30 -9.74 5.15 -7.31
N PHE A 31 -10.55 5.50 -6.34
CA PHE A 31 -11.54 4.59 -5.77
C PHE A 31 -12.95 5.09 -6.09
N ASP A 32 -13.92 4.18 -6.07
CA ASP A 32 -15.29 4.48 -6.51
C ASP A 32 -15.97 5.56 -5.67
N GLY A 33 -15.53 5.74 -4.43
CA GLY A 33 -16.05 6.81 -3.57
C GLY A 33 -15.45 8.18 -3.81
N GLY A 34 -14.51 8.30 -4.77
CA GLY A 34 -13.90 9.58 -5.14
C GLY A 34 -12.54 9.85 -4.54
N VAL A 35 -12.05 8.99 -3.65
CA VAL A 35 -10.71 9.17 -3.07
C VAL A 35 -9.65 8.89 -4.13
N ARG A 36 -8.66 9.77 -4.22
CA ARG A 36 -7.51 9.63 -5.12
C ARG A 36 -6.23 9.61 -4.29
N VAL A 37 -5.34 8.67 -4.61
CA VAL A 37 -4.09 8.47 -3.88
C VAL A 37 -2.93 8.61 -4.85
N PRO A 38 -2.03 9.59 -4.63
CA PRO A 38 -0.78 9.67 -5.40
C PRO A 38 0.09 8.46 -5.02
N ALA A 39 0.53 7.71 -6.02
CA ALA A 39 1.24 6.47 -5.83
C ALA A 39 2.53 6.43 -6.64
N SER A 40 3.42 5.52 -6.29
CA SER A 40 4.70 5.31 -6.98
C SER A 40 5.28 3.98 -6.53
N SER A 41 6.31 3.51 -7.24
CA SER A 41 7.18 2.47 -6.71
C SER A 41 7.90 3.00 -5.47
N SER A 42 8.24 2.11 -4.55
CA SER A 42 9.12 2.44 -3.44
C SER A 42 10.51 2.83 -3.95
N PRO A 43 11.20 3.80 -3.32
CA PRO A 43 12.60 4.07 -3.65
C PRO A 43 13.53 2.88 -3.40
N HIS A 44 13.11 1.90 -2.61
CA HIS A 44 13.87 0.66 -2.41
C HIS A 44 13.78 -0.26 -3.62
N VAL A 45 12.76 -0.10 -4.47
CA VAL A 45 12.56 -0.92 -5.67
C VAL A 45 13.06 -0.19 -6.91
N VAL A 46 12.75 1.10 -7.02
CA VAL A 46 13.19 1.95 -8.14
C VAL A 46 13.85 3.19 -7.55
N PRO A 47 15.11 3.48 -7.93
CA PRO A 47 15.82 4.62 -7.33
C PRO A 47 15.23 5.96 -7.77
N LEU A 48 15.44 6.97 -6.93
CA LEU A 48 15.12 8.34 -7.31
C LEU A 48 15.99 8.77 -8.49
N PRO A 49 15.53 9.64 -9.35
CA PRO A 49 14.25 10.37 -9.34
C PRO A 49 13.10 9.64 -10.04
N TYR A 50 13.24 8.34 -10.31
CA TYR A 50 12.25 7.57 -11.08
C TYR A 50 11.15 6.99 -10.20
N SER A 51 11.26 7.15 -8.89
CA SER A 51 10.18 6.92 -7.92
C SER A 51 9.95 8.20 -7.13
N VAL A 52 8.85 8.26 -6.38
CA VAL A 52 8.50 9.43 -5.57
C VAL A 52 8.33 8.96 -4.13
N ALA A 53 9.24 9.36 -3.25
CA ALA A 53 9.26 8.88 -1.87
C ALA A 53 8.01 9.31 -1.08
N GLU A 54 7.43 10.46 -1.41
CA GLU A 54 6.27 11.00 -0.72
C GLU A 54 4.95 10.35 -1.15
N HIS A 55 4.95 9.62 -2.27
CA HIS A 55 3.76 8.90 -2.74
C HIS A 55 3.64 7.56 -2.06
N VAL A 56 2.42 7.02 -2.07
CA VAL A 56 2.16 5.69 -1.49
C VAL A 56 2.67 4.63 -2.46
N ASP A 57 3.42 3.65 -1.95
CA ASP A 57 3.83 2.51 -2.75
C ASP A 57 2.97 1.28 -2.42
N PRO A 58 2.93 0.29 -3.33
CA PRO A 58 2.07 -0.89 -3.12
C PRO A 58 2.40 -1.68 -1.86
N GLU A 59 3.67 -1.73 -1.45
CA GLU A 59 4.09 -2.50 -0.28
C GLU A 59 3.57 -1.88 1.00
N GLU A 60 3.70 -0.55 1.17
CA GLU A 60 3.16 0.11 2.35
C GLU A 60 1.63 0.14 2.34
N ALA A 61 1.00 0.18 1.16
CA ALA A 61 -0.44 0.09 1.04
C ALA A 61 -0.94 -1.28 1.49
N PHE A 62 -0.20 -2.35 1.16
CA PHE A 62 -0.52 -3.70 1.61
C PHE A 62 -0.43 -3.81 3.12
N VAL A 63 0.63 -3.26 3.72
CA VAL A 63 0.78 -3.21 5.18
C VAL A 63 -0.37 -2.45 5.82
N ALA A 64 -0.72 -1.30 5.27
CA ALA A 64 -1.83 -0.48 5.78
C ALA A 64 -3.16 -1.23 5.70
N SER A 65 -3.41 -1.94 4.59
CA SER A 65 -4.66 -2.67 4.42
C SER A 65 -4.80 -3.82 5.41
N LEU A 66 -3.72 -4.55 5.67
CA LEU A 66 -3.72 -5.64 6.64
C LEU A 66 -3.93 -5.11 8.05
N SER A 67 -3.23 -4.04 8.42
CA SER A 67 -3.39 -3.40 9.73
C SER A 67 -4.81 -2.88 9.93
N SER A 68 -5.38 -2.26 8.92
CA SER A 68 -6.75 -1.76 8.94
C SER A 68 -7.77 -2.88 9.14
N CYS A 69 -7.63 -3.97 8.38
CA CYS A 69 -8.49 -5.14 8.54
C CYS A 69 -8.42 -5.72 9.93
N HIS A 70 -7.21 -5.83 10.48
CA HIS A 70 -7.00 -6.35 11.83
C HIS A 70 -7.69 -5.46 12.87
N MET A 71 -7.52 -4.15 12.76
CA MET A 71 -8.15 -3.20 13.67
C MET A 71 -9.68 -3.32 13.63
N LEU A 72 -10.24 -3.32 12.43
CA LEU A 72 -11.70 -3.37 12.28
C LEU A 72 -12.28 -4.66 12.89
N THR A 73 -11.63 -5.78 12.68
CA THR A 73 -12.04 -7.06 13.27
C THR A 73 -11.91 -7.04 14.79
N PHE A 74 -10.79 -6.54 15.29
CA PHE A 74 -10.54 -6.44 16.73
C PHE A 74 -11.60 -5.56 17.40
N LEU A 75 -11.87 -4.37 16.87
CA LEU A 75 -12.85 -3.45 17.43
C LEU A 75 -14.24 -4.08 17.45
N TRP A 76 -14.60 -4.80 16.37
CA TRP A 76 -15.89 -5.48 16.31
C TRP A 76 -16.02 -6.54 17.40
N LEU A 77 -14.96 -7.33 17.60
CA LEU A 77 -14.97 -8.41 18.59
C LEU A 77 -15.05 -7.86 20.02
N VAL A 78 -14.26 -6.85 20.36
CA VAL A 78 -14.26 -6.30 21.72
C VAL A 78 -15.54 -5.54 22.02
N ALA A 79 -16.11 -4.85 21.05
CA ALA A 79 -17.41 -4.19 21.21
C ALA A 79 -18.50 -5.22 21.44
N ARG A 80 -18.49 -6.31 20.68
CA ARG A 80 -19.44 -7.41 20.85
C ARG A 80 -19.33 -8.06 22.21
N ALA A 81 -18.11 -8.12 22.77
CA ALA A 81 -17.88 -8.67 24.12
C ALA A 81 -18.24 -7.69 25.24
N GLY A 82 -18.63 -6.45 24.91
CA GLY A 82 -19.07 -5.46 25.87
C GLY A 82 -17.98 -4.55 26.40
N TYR A 83 -16.80 -4.55 25.80
CA TYR A 83 -15.70 -3.67 26.20
C TYR A 83 -15.71 -2.39 25.40
N LEU A 84 -15.27 -1.32 26.02
CA LEU A 84 -15.13 -0.01 25.37
C LEU A 84 -13.66 0.22 25.00
N VAL A 85 -13.42 0.64 23.76
CA VAL A 85 -12.10 1.05 23.29
C VAL A 85 -12.19 2.52 22.89
N GLU A 86 -11.33 3.35 23.50
CA GLU A 86 -11.33 4.79 23.23
C GLU A 86 -10.53 5.14 21.98
N SER A 87 -9.45 4.40 21.70
CA SER A 87 -8.60 4.69 20.56
C SER A 87 -7.80 3.44 20.17
N TYR A 88 -7.27 3.46 18.97
CA TYR A 88 -6.44 2.37 18.44
C TYR A 88 -5.33 2.98 17.59
N LEU A 89 -4.12 2.55 17.81
CA LEU A 89 -2.96 2.96 17.02
C LEU A 89 -2.13 1.73 16.70
N ASP A 90 -1.76 1.56 15.45
CA ASP A 90 -0.88 0.47 15.02
C ASP A 90 0.17 1.05 14.07
N GLU A 91 1.43 0.97 14.47
CA GLU A 91 2.56 1.35 13.65
C GLU A 91 3.15 0.11 12.98
N ALA A 92 2.36 -0.49 12.10
CA ALA A 92 2.68 -1.77 11.47
C ALA A 92 3.91 -1.66 10.55
N VAL A 93 4.68 -2.75 10.49
CA VAL A 93 5.89 -2.83 9.67
C VAL A 93 5.79 -4.08 8.80
N GLY A 94 6.07 -3.91 7.50
CA GLY A 94 6.20 -5.01 6.57
C GLY A 94 7.65 -5.21 6.16
N VAL A 95 8.05 -6.46 5.97
CA VAL A 95 9.41 -6.80 5.55
C VAL A 95 9.34 -7.49 4.20
N MET A 96 10.06 -6.94 3.21
CA MET A 96 10.20 -7.54 1.90
C MET A 96 11.25 -8.63 1.95
N GLY A 97 10.95 -9.77 1.34
CA GLY A 97 11.87 -10.87 1.22
C GLY A 97 11.55 -11.70 0.00
N GLN A 98 12.26 -12.81 -0.18
CA GLN A 98 11.97 -13.74 -1.26
C GLN A 98 11.07 -14.86 -0.74
N ASN A 99 10.04 -15.21 -1.52
CA ASN A 99 9.18 -16.33 -1.21
C ASN A 99 9.85 -17.64 -1.65
N GLU A 100 9.15 -18.76 -1.48
CA GLU A 100 9.67 -20.09 -1.83
C GLU A 100 10.06 -20.25 -3.30
N GLN A 101 9.45 -19.44 -4.17
CA GLN A 101 9.78 -19.45 -5.60
C GLN A 101 10.90 -18.45 -5.94
N GLY A 102 11.53 -17.84 -4.95
CA GLY A 102 12.58 -16.85 -5.15
C GLY A 102 12.08 -15.48 -5.59
N ARG A 103 10.80 -15.21 -5.48
CA ARG A 103 10.20 -13.92 -5.84
C ARG A 103 10.19 -12.97 -4.64
N HIS A 104 10.39 -11.69 -4.90
CA HIS A 104 10.24 -10.67 -3.87
C HIS A 104 8.77 -10.53 -3.48
N SER A 105 8.53 -10.56 -2.18
CA SER A 105 7.19 -10.39 -1.64
C SER A 105 7.29 -9.89 -0.20
N ILE A 106 6.19 -9.35 0.34
CA ILE A 106 6.14 -9.02 1.75
C ILE A 106 5.98 -10.34 2.51
N THR A 107 7.04 -10.73 3.23
CA THR A 107 7.09 -12.01 3.93
C THR A 107 6.63 -11.92 5.38
N ARG A 108 6.54 -10.70 5.92
CA ARG A 108 6.10 -10.50 7.29
C ARG A 108 5.50 -9.12 7.48
N VAL A 109 4.36 -9.07 8.18
CA VAL A 109 3.76 -7.83 8.66
C VAL A 109 3.60 -7.98 10.16
N THR A 110 4.12 -7.01 10.92
CA THR A 110 4.09 -7.04 12.37
C THR A 110 3.21 -5.89 12.86
N PRO A 111 2.01 -6.19 13.41
CA PRO A 111 1.20 -5.16 14.05
C PRO A 111 1.89 -4.64 15.30
N ARG A 112 1.75 -3.35 15.57
CA ARG A 112 2.27 -2.70 16.78
C ARG A 112 1.19 -1.79 17.36
N PRO A 113 0.08 -2.38 17.81
CA PRO A 113 -1.06 -1.61 18.33
C PRO A 113 -0.74 -0.86 19.61
#